data_df01e4eab9ec93dbf4aeab32da4ec58b
#
_entry.id   df01e4eab9ec93dbf4aeab32da4ec58b
#
_cell.length_a   1.000
_cell.length_b   1.000
_cell.length_c   1.000
_cell.angle_alpha   90.00
_cell.angle_beta   90.00
_cell.angle_gamma   90.00
#
_symmetry.space_group_name_H-M   'P 1'
#
loop_
_entity.id
_entity.type
_entity.pdbx_description
1 polymer ?
#
loop_
_entity_poly.entity_id
_entity_poly.type
_entity_poly.pdbx_seq_one_letter_code
_entity_poly.pdbx_strand_id
1 'polypeptide(L)'
;DNERLEFLSLRKYTPKERIEIIECALATTEGIGLVIIDGVRDLLFDINAPLEATQITSILMRWTDEYQIHIHTILHQNKGDENARGHIGTEINNKAETIIKVEKDKTDENISKVSAVLTRAQTFPTFAFRINDHILPELVEDYVPEPRKVGRPAKKEFDPYFDITQ
;
A
#
# COMPACT_ATOMS: atom_id res chain seq x y z
N ASP A 1 0.73 22.93 -17.38
CA ASP A 1 -0.42 22.01 -17.29
C ASP A 1 -0.05 20.72 -18.01
N ASN A 2 -0.21 19.59 -17.34
CA ASN A 2 -0.02 18.29 -17.97
C ASN A 2 -1.41 17.75 -18.32
N GLU A 3 -1.77 17.80 -19.58
CA GLU A 3 -3.08 17.34 -20.09
C GLU A 3 -3.37 15.84 -19.82
N ARG A 4 -2.38 15.09 -19.34
CA ARG A 4 -2.48 13.65 -19.00
C ARG A 4 -2.65 13.37 -17.52
N LEU A 5 -2.74 14.39 -16.69
CA LEU A 5 -2.82 14.23 -15.24
C LEU A 5 -3.90 15.13 -14.66
N GLU A 6 -4.87 14.52 -14.00
CA GLU A 6 -5.94 15.20 -13.28
C GLU A 6 -5.81 14.93 -11.78
N PHE A 7 -6.01 15.98 -10.96
CA PHE A 7 -6.00 15.89 -9.51
C PHE A 7 -7.37 16.25 -8.93
N LEU A 8 -7.95 15.31 -8.19
CA LEU A 8 -9.20 15.51 -7.47
C LEU A 8 -8.94 15.64 -5.97
N SER A 9 -9.21 16.83 -5.40
CA SER A 9 -9.15 17.02 -3.94
C SER A 9 -10.49 16.67 -3.29
N LEU A 10 -10.55 15.49 -2.67
CA LEU A 10 -11.79 14.94 -2.10
C LEU A 10 -11.90 15.11 -0.58
N ARG A 11 -10.99 15.84 0.05
CA ARG A 11 -10.88 15.94 1.51
C ARG A 11 -12.15 16.44 2.22
N LYS A 12 -12.91 17.34 1.59
CA LYS A 12 -14.13 17.93 2.16
C LYS A 12 -15.37 17.04 2.10
N TYR A 13 -15.31 15.92 1.36
CA TYR A 13 -16.45 15.06 1.11
C TYR A 13 -16.47 13.87 2.06
N THR A 14 -17.65 13.32 2.31
CA THR A 14 -17.85 12.06 3.05
C THR A 14 -17.33 10.86 2.24
N PRO A 15 -17.07 9.70 2.87
CA PRO A 15 -16.66 8.49 2.15
C PRO A 15 -17.59 8.13 0.99
N LYS A 16 -18.90 8.21 1.18
CA LYS A 16 -19.87 7.93 0.13
C LYS A 16 -19.78 8.91 -1.04
N GLU A 17 -19.75 10.20 -0.76
CA GLU A 17 -19.60 11.22 -1.79
C GLU A 17 -18.28 11.10 -2.56
N ARG A 18 -17.18 10.70 -1.88
CA ARG A 18 -15.90 10.42 -2.56
C ARG A 18 -16.02 9.31 -3.58
N ILE A 19 -16.69 8.21 -3.24
CA ILE A 19 -16.95 7.11 -4.18
C ILE A 19 -17.76 7.60 -5.37
N GLU A 20 -18.85 8.34 -5.14
CA GLU A 20 -19.70 8.88 -6.20
C GLU A 20 -18.93 9.85 -7.14
N ILE A 21 -18.05 10.69 -6.59
CA ILE A 21 -17.21 11.60 -7.38
C ILE A 21 -16.18 10.80 -8.21
N ILE A 22 -15.54 9.78 -7.65
CA ILE A 22 -14.61 8.93 -8.39
C ILE A 22 -15.35 8.20 -9.51
N GLU A 23 -16.52 7.63 -9.26
CA GLU A 23 -17.33 6.97 -10.29
C GLU A 23 -17.74 7.94 -11.41
N CYS A 24 -18.14 9.17 -11.06
CA CYS A 24 -18.43 10.21 -12.05
C CYS A 24 -17.18 10.53 -12.89
N ALA A 25 -16.03 10.72 -12.27
CA ALA A 25 -14.77 10.98 -12.98
C ALA A 25 -14.41 9.84 -13.94
N LEU A 26 -14.50 8.58 -13.47
CA LEU A 26 -14.24 7.39 -14.29
C LEU A 26 -15.19 7.31 -15.51
N ALA A 27 -16.47 7.66 -15.30
CA ALA A 27 -17.48 7.59 -16.35
C ALA A 27 -17.37 8.72 -17.39
N THR A 28 -16.78 9.86 -17.03
CA THR A 28 -16.76 11.07 -17.87
C THR A 28 -15.40 11.40 -18.48
N THR A 29 -14.32 10.79 -17.98
CA THR A 29 -12.95 11.02 -18.49
C THR A 29 -12.53 9.88 -19.41
N GLU A 30 -12.26 10.19 -20.66
CA GLU A 30 -11.80 9.20 -21.64
C GLU A 30 -10.29 8.93 -21.50
N GLY A 31 -9.88 7.70 -21.82
CA GLY A 31 -8.46 7.32 -21.92
C GLY A 31 -7.72 7.21 -20.60
N ILE A 32 -8.41 7.03 -19.47
CA ILE A 32 -7.80 6.75 -18.18
C ILE A 32 -7.09 5.40 -18.25
N GLY A 33 -5.79 5.35 -17.92
CA GLY A 33 -5.04 4.11 -17.80
C GLY A 33 -4.64 3.79 -16.35
N LEU A 34 -4.51 4.82 -15.51
CA LEU A 34 -4.07 4.70 -14.12
C LEU A 34 -4.86 5.62 -13.21
N VAL A 35 -5.31 5.08 -12.08
CA VAL A 35 -5.91 5.83 -10.98
C VAL A 35 -5.09 5.63 -9.71
N ILE A 36 -4.78 6.69 -8.99
CA ILE A 36 -4.08 6.64 -7.70
C ILE A 36 -5.03 7.16 -6.62
N ILE A 37 -5.31 6.32 -5.62
CA ILE A 37 -6.18 6.65 -4.48
C ILE A 37 -5.31 6.79 -3.23
N ASP A 38 -5.05 8.03 -2.85
CA ASP A 38 -4.27 8.38 -1.65
C ASP A 38 -5.19 9.02 -0.60
N GLY A 39 -5.63 8.32 0.43
CA GLY A 39 -5.47 6.93 0.83
C GLY A 39 -6.83 6.24 0.80
N VAL A 40 -6.80 4.97 0.46
CA VAL A 40 -8.02 4.17 0.32
C VAL A 40 -8.87 4.07 1.61
N ARG A 41 -8.24 4.24 2.76
CA ARG A 41 -8.92 4.32 4.06
C ARG A 41 -10.04 5.36 4.09
N ASP A 42 -9.88 6.44 3.37
CA ASP A 42 -10.80 7.57 3.38
C ASP A 42 -12.08 7.32 2.57
N LEU A 43 -12.19 6.15 1.94
CA LEU A 43 -13.42 5.65 1.31
C LEU A 43 -14.32 4.86 2.28
N LEU A 44 -13.91 4.68 3.55
CA LEU A 44 -14.67 3.98 4.58
C LEU A 44 -15.00 4.92 5.74
N PHE A 45 -16.13 4.66 6.41
CA PHE A 45 -16.45 5.28 7.68
C PHE A 45 -15.69 4.62 8.83
N ASP A 46 -15.67 3.27 8.86
CA ASP A 46 -14.92 2.50 9.85
C ASP A 46 -13.93 1.53 9.18
N ILE A 47 -12.66 1.79 9.39
CA ILE A 47 -11.55 0.98 8.88
C ILE A 47 -11.58 -0.48 9.40
N ASN A 48 -12.24 -0.72 10.54
CA ASN A 48 -12.34 -2.03 11.17
C ASN A 48 -13.67 -2.74 10.85
N ALA A 49 -14.55 -2.14 10.06
CA ALA A 49 -15.79 -2.77 9.62
C ALA A 49 -15.55 -3.77 8.48
N PRO A 50 -15.67 -5.10 8.70
CA PRO A 50 -15.36 -6.10 7.66
C PRO A 50 -16.25 -5.94 6.43
N LEU A 51 -17.51 -5.56 6.62
CA LEU A 51 -18.47 -5.38 5.53
C LEU A 51 -18.06 -4.21 4.63
N GLU A 52 -17.71 -3.05 5.21
CA GLU A 52 -17.25 -1.90 4.44
C GLU A 52 -15.95 -2.23 3.68
N ALA A 53 -15.00 -2.92 4.33
CA ALA A 53 -13.76 -3.35 3.70
C ALA A 53 -14.02 -4.23 2.47
N THR A 54 -14.92 -5.21 2.58
CA THR A 54 -15.32 -6.08 1.48
C THR A 54 -16.03 -5.30 0.37
N GLN A 55 -16.89 -4.35 0.71
CA GLN A 55 -17.61 -3.51 -0.26
C GLN A 55 -16.62 -2.64 -1.07
N ILE A 56 -15.72 -1.93 -0.39
CA ILE A 56 -14.73 -1.08 -1.09
C ILE A 56 -13.83 -1.91 -1.98
N THR A 57 -13.33 -3.04 -1.50
CA THR A 57 -12.50 -3.94 -2.32
C THR A 57 -13.25 -4.43 -3.56
N SER A 58 -14.54 -4.76 -3.42
CA SER A 58 -15.39 -5.16 -4.55
C SER A 58 -15.60 -4.02 -5.55
N ILE A 59 -15.77 -2.79 -5.07
CA ILE A 59 -15.89 -1.60 -5.92
C ILE A 59 -14.59 -1.38 -6.71
N LEU A 60 -13.43 -1.45 -6.06
CA LEU A 60 -12.13 -1.30 -6.74
C LEU A 60 -11.94 -2.37 -7.82
N MET A 61 -12.26 -3.62 -7.53
CA MET A 61 -12.21 -4.72 -8.52
C MET A 61 -13.15 -4.46 -9.70
N ARG A 62 -14.38 -4.01 -9.42
CA ARG A 62 -15.34 -3.66 -10.47
C ARG A 62 -14.81 -2.54 -11.36
N TRP A 63 -14.28 -1.46 -10.81
CA TRP A 63 -13.72 -0.35 -11.59
C TRP A 63 -12.56 -0.79 -12.48
N THR A 64 -11.67 -1.68 -11.99
CA THR A 64 -10.57 -2.20 -12.82
C THR A 64 -11.08 -2.99 -14.02
N ASP A 65 -12.16 -3.74 -13.86
CA ASP A 65 -12.76 -4.55 -14.91
C ASP A 65 -13.61 -3.70 -15.88
N GLU A 66 -14.52 -2.87 -15.37
CA GLU A 66 -15.42 -2.06 -16.17
C GLU A 66 -14.69 -1.02 -17.04
N TYR A 67 -13.68 -0.36 -16.46
CA TYR A 67 -12.95 0.73 -17.14
C TYR A 67 -11.62 0.28 -17.75
N GLN A 68 -11.21 -0.99 -17.54
CA GLN A 68 -9.93 -1.53 -18.01
C GLN A 68 -8.73 -0.67 -17.57
N ILE A 69 -8.74 -0.22 -16.31
CA ILE A 69 -7.76 0.66 -15.69
C ILE A 69 -6.91 -0.08 -14.67
N HIS A 70 -5.73 0.46 -14.38
CA HIS A 70 -4.93 0.08 -13.23
C HIS A 70 -5.21 1.00 -12.05
N ILE A 71 -5.41 0.44 -10.84
CA ILE A 71 -5.64 1.23 -9.63
C ILE A 71 -4.51 1.00 -8.64
N HIS A 72 -3.82 2.07 -8.25
CA HIS A 72 -2.93 2.11 -7.10
C HIS A 72 -3.66 2.64 -5.87
N THR A 73 -3.69 1.85 -4.81
CA THR A 73 -4.21 2.32 -3.52
C THR A 73 -3.07 2.51 -2.53
N ILE A 74 -3.11 3.61 -1.77
CA ILE A 74 -2.13 3.90 -0.72
C ILE A 74 -2.80 3.65 0.63
N LEU A 75 -2.13 2.87 1.48
CA LEU A 75 -2.59 2.55 2.83
C LEU A 75 -1.41 2.55 3.80
N HIS A 76 -1.55 3.28 4.91
CA HIS A 76 -0.56 3.29 5.97
C HIS A 76 -0.54 1.96 6.73
N GLN A 77 0.66 1.53 7.12
CA GLN A 77 0.83 0.40 8.03
C GLN A 77 0.43 0.76 9.47
N ASN A 78 0.16 -0.25 10.28
CA ASN A 78 0.02 -0.08 11.72
C ASN A 78 1.34 0.41 12.34
N LYS A 79 1.25 1.18 13.41
CA LYS A 79 2.44 1.68 14.13
C LYS A 79 3.19 0.60 14.91
N GLY A 80 2.60 -0.54 15.17
CA GLY A 80 3.13 -1.58 16.05
C GLY A 80 3.49 -2.89 15.38
N ASP A 81 3.11 -3.08 14.13
CA ASP A 81 3.39 -4.29 13.35
C ASP A 81 3.58 -3.98 11.86
N GLU A 82 3.98 -4.98 11.08
CA GLU A 82 4.20 -4.83 9.64
C GLU A 82 2.92 -5.02 8.80
N ASN A 83 1.75 -5.15 9.44
CA ASN A 83 0.50 -5.40 8.75
C ASN A 83 -0.11 -4.10 8.19
N ALA A 84 -0.81 -4.22 7.10
CA ALA A 84 -1.64 -3.15 6.58
C ALA A 84 -2.78 -2.85 7.56
N ARG A 85 -3.12 -1.57 7.71
CA ARG A 85 -4.00 -1.09 8.77
C ARG A 85 -5.45 -1.49 8.54
N GLY A 86 -6.08 -2.11 9.55
CA GLY A 86 -7.51 -2.43 9.61
C GLY A 86 -7.94 -3.60 8.71
N HIS A 87 -9.24 -3.90 8.71
CA HIS A 87 -9.80 -4.94 7.86
C HIS A 87 -9.63 -4.63 6.37
N ILE A 88 -9.69 -3.37 5.96
CA ILE A 88 -9.44 -2.97 4.57
C ILE A 88 -8.06 -3.38 4.08
N GLY A 89 -7.03 -3.29 4.95
CA GLY A 89 -5.69 -3.75 4.60
C GLY A 89 -5.63 -5.25 4.32
N THR A 90 -6.32 -6.05 5.12
CA THR A 90 -6.41 -7.50 4.90
C THR A 90 -7.14 -7.83 3.60
N GLU A 91 -8.28 -7.20 3.34
CA GLU A 91 -9.08 -7.44 2.13
C GLU A 91 -8.32 -7.04 0.85
N ILE A 92 -7.67 -5.87 0.84
CA ILE A 92 -6.87 -5.42 -0.30
C ILE A 92 -5.68 -6.39 -0.52
N ASN A 93 -4.99 -6.80 0.54
CA ASN A 93 -3.86 -7.74 0.43
C ASN A 93 -4.27 -9.08 -0.20
N ASN A 94 -5.49 -9.55 0.10
CA ASN A 94 -6.02 -10.79 -0.47
C ASN A 94 -6.34 -10.69 -1.97
N LYS A 95 -6.57 -9.48 -2.49
CA LYS A 95 -7.01 -9.24 -3.87
C LYS A 95 -5.96 -8.56 -4.74
N ALA A 96 -5.01 -7.84 -4.13
CA ALA A 96 -3.99 -7.11 -4.86
C ALA A 96 -3.13 -8.02 -5.74
N GLU A 97 -2.79 -7.55 -6.91
CA GLU A 97 -1.83 -8.17 -7.84
C GLU A 97 -0.40 -8.00 -7.31
N THR A 98 -0.10 -6.81 -6.81
CA THR A 98 1.20 -6.45 -6.27
C THR A 98 1.03 -5.60 -5.02
N ILE A 99 1.82 -5.90 -3.98
CA ILE A 99 1.93 -5.11 -2.77
C ILE A 99 3.36 -4.62 -2.64
N ILE A 100 3.49 -3.31 -2.61
CA ILE A 100 4.77 -2.61 -2.49
C ILE A 100 4.83 -1.95 -1.12
N LYS A 101 5.93 -2.16 -0.40
CA LYS A 101 6.23 -1.48 0.85
C LYS A 101 7.23 -0.36 0.58
N VAL A 102 6.89 0.84 1.06
CA VAL A 102 7.80 1.99 1.07
C VAL A 102 8.05 2.36 2.52
N GLU A 103 9.29 2.34 2.95
CA GLU A 103 9.69 2.64 4.32
C GLU A 103 10.98 3.47 4.35
N LYS A 104 11.16 4.26 5.42
CA LYS A 104 12.42 4.97 5.63
C LYS A 104 13.55 3.99 5.92
N ASP A 105 14.74 4.28 5.39
CA ASP A 105 15.93 3.53 5.78
C ASP A 105 16.24 3.77 7.26
N LYS A 106 16.78 2.75 7.92
CA LYS A 106 17.05 2.81 9.36
C LYS A 106 18.29 3.61 9.71
N THR A 107 19.20 3.74 8.75
CA THR A 107 20.49 4.40 8.93
C THR A 107 20.50 5.81 8.36
N ASP A 108 19.67 6.10 7.37
CA ASP A 108 19.52 7.42 6.75
C ASP A 108 18.03 7.72 6.48
N GLU A 109 17.45 8.62 7.26
CA GLU A 109 16.05 9.04 7.14
C GLU A 109 15.72 9.77 5.82
N ASN A 110 16.74 10.24 5.08
CA ASN A 110 16.55 10.85 3.76
C ASN A 110 16.29 9.81 2.67
N ILE A 111 16.66 8.56 2.93
CA ILE A 111 16.48 7.44 2.01
C ILE A 111 15.15 6.73 2.29
N SER A 112 14.42 6.46 1.23
CA SER A 112 13.21 5.63 1.25
C SER A 112 13.47 4.35 0.49
N LYS A 113 13.25 3.22 1.15
CA LYS A 113 13.41 1.88 0.58
C LYS A 113 12.09 1.38 0.01
N VAL A 114 12.14 0.79 -1.17
CA VAL A 114 11.01 0.18 -1.87
C VAL A 114 11.23 -1.31 -2.01
N SER A 115 10.32 -2.11 -1.52
CA SER A 115 10.39 -3.57 -1.58
C SER A 115 9.06 -4.20 -1.98
N ALA A 116 9.13 -5.32 -2.71
CA ALA A 116 7.96 -6.14 -2.98
C ALA A 116 7.62 -6.97 -1.74
N VAL A 117 6.37 -6.84 -1.27
CA VAL A 117 5.81 -7.68 -0.20
C VAL A 117 5.14 -8.92 -0.81
N LEU A 118 4.33 -8.69 -1.83
CA LEU A 118 3.66 -9.71 -2.63
C LEU A 118 3.72 -9.31 -4.10
N THR A 119 3.97 -10.26 -4.95
CA THR A 119 3.77 -10.14 -6.41
C THR A 119 3.19 -11.45 -6.93
N ARG A 120 2.12 -11.40 -7.69
CA ARG A 120 1.54 -12.59 -8.35
C ARG A 120 2.32 -12.95 -9.62
N ALA A 121 2.95 -11.95 -10.23
CA ALA A 121 3.84 -12.11 -11.39
C ALA A 121 5.32 -12.06 -10.95
N GLN A 122 6.19 -11.60 -11.83
CA GLN A 122 7.62 -11.48 -11.57
C GLN A 122 7.91 -10.42 -10.51
N THR A 123 8.71 -10.77 -9.49
CA THR A 123 9.16 -9.82 -8.47
C THR A 123 10.27 -8.92 -9.01
N PHE A 124 10.51 -7.81 -8.31
CA PHE A 124 11.61 -6.88 -8.59
C PHE A 124 12.57 -6.80 -7.39
N PRO A 125 13.84 -6.46 -7.61
CA PRO A 125 14.80 -6.27 -6.53
C PRO A 125 14.43 -5.03 -5.68
N THR A 126 14.71 -5.10 -4.38
CA THR A 126 14.58 -3.93 -3.50
C THR A 126 15.50 -2.83 -4.00
N PHE A 127 14.96 -1.61 -4.09
CA PHE A 127 15.69 -0.41 -4.44
C PHE A 127 15.38 0.73 -3.46
N ALA A 128 16.13 1.81 -3.55
CA ALA A 128 15.92 2.98 -2.72
C ALA A 128 15.95 4.27 -3.53
N PHE A 129 15.26 5.28 -3.02
CA PHE A 129 15.28 6.63 -3.58
C PHE A 129 15.41 7.66 -2.45
N ARG A 130 15.86 8.83 -2.81
CA ARG A 130 15.82 10.04 -1.97
C ARG A 130 15.06 11.14 -2.70
N ILE A 131 14.59 12.13 -1.95
CA ILE A 131 14.03 13.35 -2.54
C ILE A 131 15.19 14.34 -2.70
N ASN A 132 15.44 14.78 -3.92
CA ASN A 132 16.50 15.74 -4.24
C ASN A 132 16.05 17.19 -3.95
N ASP A 133 16.95 18.16 -4.17
CA ASP A 133 16.71 19.58 -3.91
C ASP A 133 15.59 20.19 -4.78
N HIS A 134 15.24 19.55 -5.88
CA HIS A 134 14.10 19.91 -6.74
C HIS A 134 12.78 19.27 -6.32
N ILE A 135 12.73 18.61 -5.14
CA ILE A 135 11.56 17.90 -4.60
C ILE A 135 11.11 16.73 -5.52
N LEU A 136 12.03 16.13 -6.24
CA LEU A 136 11.79 14.98 -7.10
C LEU A 136 12.48 13.73 -6.55
N PRO A 137 11.86 12.53 -6.75
CA PRO A 137 12.51 11.28 -6.36
C PRO A 137 13.71 11.00 -7.27
N GLU A 138 14.83 10.63 -6.66
CA GLU A 138 16.09 10.27 -7.31
C GLU A 138 16.54 8.90 -6.82
N LEU A 139 16.85 7.99 -7.75
CA LEU A 139 17.31 6.64 -7.42
C LEU A 139 18.66 6.68 -6.70
N VAL A 140 18.80 5.85 -5.66
CA VAL A 140 20.09 5.61 -5.00
C VAL A 140 20.74 4.39 -5.65
N GLU A 141 21.66 4.61 -6.60
CA GLU A 141 22.24 3.56 -7.45
C GLU A 141 23.03 2.50 -6.66
N ASP A 142 23.76 2.92 -5.62
CA ASP A 142 24.61 2.04 -4.81
C ASP A 142 23.91 1.46 -3.57
N TYR A 143 22.56 1.48 -3.54
CA TYR A 143 21.81 0.96 -2.40
C TYR A 143 21.94 -0.56 -2.28
N VAL A 144 22.56 -1.01 -1.19
CA VAL A 144 22.65 -2.43 -0.86
C VAL A 144 21.61 -2.76 0.21
N PRO A 145 20.53 -3.48 -0.13
CA PRO A 145 19.52 -3.86 0.85
C PRO A 145 20.09 -4.79 1.92
N GLU A 146 19.70 -4.58 3.18
CA GLU A 146 20.03 -5.54 4.24
C GLU A 146 19.52 -6.95 3.85
N PRO A 147 20.32 -8.00 4.07
CA PRO A 147 19.87 -9.35 3.79
C PRO A 147 18.60 -9.65 4.60
N ARG A 148 17.56 -10.17 3.94
CA ARG A 148 16.36 -10.65 4.65
C ARG A 148 16.80 -11.66 5.68
N LYS A 149 16.46 -11.43 6.95
CA LYS A 149 16.55 -12.46 8.00
C LYS A 149 15.52 -13.55 7.67
N VAL A 150 15.91 -14.48 6.83
CA VAL A 150 15.12 -15.69 6.54
C VAL A 150 15.44 -16.67 7.67
N GLY A 151 14.48 -16.88 8.54
CA GLY A 151 14.61 -17.91 9.56
C GLY A 151 13.57 -17.75 10.67
N ARG A 152 12.94 -18.86 11.01
CA ARG A 152 12.22 -19.01 12.27
C ARG A 152 13.23 -18.68 13.38
N PRO A 153 12.90 -17.85 14.39
CA PRO A 153 13.78 -17.66 15.55
C PRO A 153 14.22 -19.02 16.05
N ALA A 154 15.53 -19.20 16.30
CA ALA A 154 16.02 -20.46 16.87
C ALA A 154 15.12 -20.79 18.06
N LYS A 155 14.58 -22.02 18.09
CA LYS A 155 13.89 -22.51 19.28
C LYS A 155 14.83 -22.26 20.46
N LYS A 156 14.35 -21.48 21.45
CA LYS A 156 15.05 -21.48 22.74
C LYS A 156 15.25 -22.95 23.12
N GLU A 157 16.48 -23.36 23.37
CA GLU A 157 16.74 -24.68 23.89
C GLU A 157 15.89 -24.80 25.16
N PHE A 158 15.11 -25.87 25.20
CA PHE A 158 14.30 -26.20 26.36
C PHE A 158 15.28 -26.51 27.50
N ASP A 159 15.34 -25.65 28.51
CA ASP A 159 16.06 -25.92 29.74
C ASP A 159 15.12 -26.66 30.70
N PRO A 160 15.30 -27.98 30.87
CA PRO A 160 14.39 -28.79 31.68
C PRO A 160 14.39 -28.42 33.18
N TYR A 161 15.33 -27.58 33.61
CA TYR A 161 15.44 -27.14 35.00
C TYR A 161 14.80 -25.74 35.26
N PHE A 162 14.53 -24.96 34.21
CA PHE A 162 13.94 -23.61 34.35
C PHE A 162 12.41 -23.63 34.24
N ASP A 163 11.82 -24.61 33.54
CA ASP A 163 10.38 -24.67 33.31
C ASP A 163 9.57 -25.41 34.39
N ILE A 164 10.22 -25.89 35.46
CA ILE A 164 9.55 -26.65 36.56
C ILE A 164 9.26 -25.74 37.79
N THR A 165 9.67 -24.47 37.80
CA THR A 165 9.58 -23.58 38.97
C THR A 165 8.75 -22.33 38.78
N GLN A 166 7.80 -22.28 37.84
CA GLN A 166 6.77 -21.27 37.80
C GLN A 166 5.39 -21.87 37.79
#